data_5fe51836767d6985c7c80f95e1e9d251
#
_entry.id   5fe51836767d6985c7c80f95e1e9d251
#
_cell.length_a   1.000
_cell.length_b   1.000
_cell.length_c   1.000
_cell.angle_alpha   90.00
_cell.angle_beta   90.00
_cell.angle_gamma   90.00
#
_symmetry.space_group_name_H-M   'P 1'
#
loop_
_entity.id
_entity.type
_entity.pdbx_description
1 polymer ?
#
loop_
_entity_poly.entity_id
_entity_poly.type
_entity_poly.pdbx_seq_one_letter_code
_entity_poly.pdbx_strand_id
1 'polypeptide(L)'
;MRNIISCAAMLFLFTGCVTGPEGGHTSLSTSRTFHAGFDRVWSVLVSEISSFAVIKTIDRTNGLITTEPLKLGSGLLSEILLKLYAHRPSNFLGTWDDGRTVLSFLATSKGSSTTVRITARFTGFESNVTHSWMEWPTRGVLENFLLDHIANDLGAPSVS
;
A
#
# COMPACT_ATOMS: atom_id res chain seq x y z
N MET A 1 -29.31 -12.39 -68.39
CA MET A 1 -28.79 -11.25 -67.61
C MET A 1 -28.28 -11.79 -66.27
N ARG A 2 -26.96 -11.88 -66.13
CA ARG A 2 -26.30 -12.60 -65.01
C ARG A 2 -25.80 -11.56 -63.99
N ASN A 3 -26.34 -11.57 -62.78
CA ASN A 3 -25.88 -10.75 -61.68
C ASN A 3 -24.71 -11.48 -60.98
N ILE A 4 -23.54 -10.91 -61.02
CA ILE A 4 -22.36 -11.34 -60.29
C ILE A 4 -22.35 -10.62 -58.97
N ILE A 5 -22.61 -11.33 -57.87
CA ILE A 5 -22.46 -10.82 -56.50
C ILE A 5 -21.00 -11.04 -56.08
N SER A 6 -20.29 -9.94 -55.95
CA SER A 6 -18.89 -9.94 -55.47
C SER A 6 -18.91 -9.99 -53.95
N CYS A 7 -18.43 -11.09 -53.39
CA CYS A 7 -18.25 -11.29 -51.94
C CYS A 7 -16.86 -10.79 -51.55
N ALA A 8 -16.80 -9.58 -50.96
CA ALA A 8 -15.58 -9.05 -50.37
C ALA A 8 -15.39 -9.63 -48.97
N ALA A 9 -14.48 -10.58 -48.85
CA ALA A 9 -14.08 -11.16 -47.57
C ALA A 9 -13.16 -10.14 -46.81
N MET A 10 -13.69 -9.55 -45.75
CA MET A 10 -12.95 -8.62 -44.90
C MET A 10 -12.18 -9.42 -43.83
N LEU A 11 -10.88 -9.57 -44.06
CA LEU A 11 -9.96 -10.26 -43.15
C LEU A 11 -9.65 -9.36 -41.96
N PHE A 12 -10.29 -9.57 -40.81
CA PHE A 12 -9.92 -8.92 -39.55
C PHE A 12 -8.69 -9.60 -38.97
N LEU A 13 -7.53 -8.94 -39.12
CA LEU A 13 -6.32 -9.29 -38.40
C LEU A 13 -6.47 -8.80 -36.94
N PHE A 14 -6.83 -9.72 -36.04
CA PHE A 14 -6.69 -9.50 -34.62
C PHE A 14 -5.19 -9.54 -34.24
N THR A 15 -4.57 -8.38 -34.17
CA THR A 15 -3.29 -8.24 -33.48
C THR A 15 -3.56 -8.31 -31.98
N GLY A 16 -3.55 -9.53 -31.42
CA GLY A 16 -3.55 -9.75 -30.00
C GLY A 16 -2.23 -9.22 -29.42
N CYS A 17 -2.26 -8.11 -28.68
CA CYS A 17 -1.19 -7.76 -27.76
C CYS A 17 -1.13 -8.85 -26.70
N VAL A 18 -0.17 -9.76 -26.83
CA VAL A 18 0.24 -10.65 -25.74
C VAL A 18 1.00 -9.80 -24.74
N THR A 19 0.29 -9.26 -23.74
CA THR A 19 0.92 -8.76 -22.52
C THR A 19 1.46 -9.99 -21.80
N GLY A 20 2.79 -10.20 -21.88
CA GLY A 20 3.46 -11.22 -21.08
C GLY A 20 3.16 -11.00 -19.59
N PRO A 21 3.16 -12.07 -18.76
CA PRO A 21 3.02 -11.91 -17.34
C PRO A 21 4.26 -11.15 -16.83
N GLU A 22 4.10 -9.85 -16.58
CA GLU A 22 5.00 -9.14 -15.69
C GLU A 22 4.98 -9.93 -14.39
N GLY A 23 6.16 -10.34 -13.91
CA GLY A 23 6.32 -11.08 -12.65
C GLY A 23 5.67 -10.30 -11.53
N GLY A 24 4.39 -10.53 -11.32
CA GLY A 24 3.57 -9.83 -10.35
C GLY A 24 4.09 -10.18 -8.97
N HIS A 25 4.80 -9.25 -8.33
CA HIS A 25 4.95 -9.28 -6.90
C HIS A 25 3.53 -9.21 -6.34
N THR A 26 3.04 -10.31 -5.77
CA THR A 26 1.73 -10.37 -5.11
C THR A 26 1.82 -9.46 -3.89
N SER A 27 1.49 -8.19 -4.05
CA SER A 27 1.36 -7.28 -2.92
C SER A 27 0.09 -7.66 -2.16
N LEU A 28 0.21 -7.75 -0.84
CA LEU A 28 -0.92 -7.97 0.05
C LEU A 28 -1.92 -6.81 -0.11
N SER A 29 -3.21 -7.09 0.12
CA SER A 29 -4.23 -6.04 0.06
C SER A 29 -3.99 -5.01 1.16
N THR A 30 -3.88 -3.74 0.80
CA THR A 30 -3.68 -2.62 1.73
C THR A 30 -5.01 -1.94 2.11
N SER A 31 -6.14 -2.59 1.89
CA SER A 31 -7.48 -2.06 2.14
C SER A 31 -8.40 -3.13 2.70
N ARG A 32 -9.22 -2.76 3.69
CA ARG A 32 -10.22 -3.65 4.33
C ARG A 32 -11.52 -2.90 4.62
N THR A 33 -12.65 -3.59 4.43
CA THR A 33 -13.97 -3.06 4.82
C THR A 33 -14.39 -3.64 6.17
N PHE A 34 -14.74 -2.76 7.09
CA PHE A 34 -15.24 -3.09 8.42
C PHE A 34 -16.76 -2.87 8.47
N HIS A 35 -17.49 -3.82 9.05
CA HIS A 35 -18.94 -3.70 9.31
C HIS A 35 -19.19 -2.84 10.55
N ALA A 36 -18.69 -1.61 10.52
CA ALA A 36 -18.82 -0.61 11.57
C ALA A 36 -18.98 0.77 10.95
N GLY A 37 -19.77 1.64 11.60
CA GLY A 37 -19.96 3.01 11.17
C GLY A 37 -18.66 3.83 11.22
N PHE A 38 -18.61 4.86 10.40
CA PHE A 38 -17.42 5.72 10.25
C PHE A 38 -16.88 6.25 11.58
N ASP A 39 -17.74 6.73 12.47
CA ASP A 39 -17.32 7.34 13.74
C ASP A 39 -16.58 6.36 14.66
N ARG A 40 -17.04 5.10 14.71
CA ARG A 40 -16.39 4.06 15.49
C ARG A 40 -15.03 3.70 14.89
N VAL A 41 -14.98 3.47 13.58
CA VAL A 41 -13.72 3.16 12.88
C VAL A 41 -12.74 4.32 13.01
N TRP A 42 -13.20 5.55 12.83
CA TRP A 42 -12.37 6.75 12.98
C TRP A 42 -11.77 6.89 14.38
N SER A 43 -12.57 6.66 15.41
CA SER A 43 -12.09 6.71 16.80
C SER A 43 -11.00 5.69 17.07
N VAL A 44 -11.16 4.45 16.57
CA VAL A 44 -10.15 3.39 16.67
C VAL A 44 -8.89 3.79 15.91
N LEU A 45 -9.01 4.29 14.67
CA LEU A 45 -7.86 4.74 13.88
C LEU A 45 -7.05 5.82 14.60
N VAL A 46 -7.71 6.86 15.12
CA VAL A 46 -7.01 7.94 15.83
C VAL A 46 -6.32 7.41 17.08
N SER A 47 -6.99 6.55 17.86
CA SER A 47 -6.41 5.93 19.06
C SER A 47 -5.19 5.09 18.74
N GLU A 48 -5.32 4.17 17.79
CA GLU A 48 -4.26 3.28 17.37
C GLU A 48 -3.04 4.05 16.85
N ILE A 49 -3.24 4.95 15.90
CA ILE A 49 -2.15 5.71 15.30
C ILE A 49 -1.43 6.55 16.38
N SER A 50 -2.17 7.19 17.28
CA SER A 50 -1.59 8.01 18.35
C SER A 50 -0.77 7.20 19.35
N SER A 51 -0.97 5.89 19.43
CA SER A 51 -0.22 5.01 20.35
C SER A 51 1.22 4.75 19.88
N PHE A 52 1.49 4.81 18.57
CA PHE A 52 2.81 4.48 18.01
C PHE A 52 3.41 5.56 17.10
N ALA A 53 2.64 6.57 16.71
CA ALA A 53 3.07 7.59 15.75
C ALA A 53 2.61 9.00 16.13
N VAL A 54 3.39 9.99 15.73
CA VAL A 54 2.95 11.40 15.76
C VAL A 54 2.09 11.67 14.51
N ILE A 55 0.86 12.10 14.73
CA ILE A 55 -0.04 12.48 13.64
C ILE A 55 0.40 13.83 13.09
N LYS A 56 0.64 13.90 11.78
CA LYS A 56 0.96 15.13 11.05
C LYS A 56 -0.29 15.86 10.59
N THR A 57 -1.22 15.11 10.00
CA THR A 57 -2.48 15.65 9.48
C THR A 57 -3.63 14.77 9.92
N ILE A 58 -4.71 15.39 10.36
CA ILE A 58 -5.98 14.74 10.64
C ILE A 58 -7.10 15.53 9.95
N ASP A 59 -7.74 14.92 8.97
CA ASP A 59 -8.85 15.50 8.22
C ASP A 59 -10.03 14.52 8.23
N ARG A 60 -10.89 14.71 9.22
CA ARG A 60 -12.07 13.85 9.40
C ARG A 60 -13.07 13.98 8.24
N THR A 61 -13.17 15.15 7.63
CA THR A 61 -14.13 15.40 6.54
C THR A 61 -13.81 14.55 5.32
N ASN A 62 -12.51 14.46 4.98
CA ASN A 62 -12.02 13.63 3.89
C ASN A 62 -11.61 12.21 4.35
N GLY A 63 -11.71 11.91 5.64
CA GLY A 63 -11.33 10.62 6.21
C GLY A 63 -9.82 10.33 6.17
N LEU A 64 -8.98 11.37 6.14
CA LEU A 64 -7.53 11.25 5.95
C LEU A 64 -6.77 11.48 7.27
N ILE A 65 -5.86 10.54 7.58
CA ILE A 65 -4.84 10.71 8.63
C ILE A 65 -3.48 10.43 8.01
N THR A 66 -2.50 11.30 8.26
CA THR A 66 -1.10 11.04 7.90
C THR A 66 -0.19 11.18 9.11
N THR A 67 0.91 10.43 9.13
CA THR A 67 1.89 10.51 10.22
C THR A 67 3.10 11.36 9.84
N GLU A 68 3.82 11.84 10.85
CA GLU A 68 5.22 12.24 10.67
C GLU A 68 6.06 11.01 10.30
N PRO A 69 7.26 11.20 9.73
CA PRO A 69 8.16 10.08 9.43
C PRO A 69 8.52 9.29 10.70
N LEU A 70 8.22 7.99 10.66
CA LEU A 70 8.59 7.03 11.71
C LEU A 70 9.96 6.43 11.39
N LYS A 71 10.88 6.46 12.33
CA LYS A 71 12.18 5.85 12.19
C LYS A 71 12.07 4.32 12.35
N LEU A 72 12.63 3.56 11.40
CA LEU A 72 12.65 2.09 11.42
C LEU A 72 13.88 1.50 12.16
N GLY A 73 14.61 2.31 12.88
CA GLY A 73 15.86 1.91 13.51
C GLY A 73 17.07 2.57 12.86
N SER A 74 18.28 2.06 13.15
CA SER A 74 19.53 2.53 12.55
C SER A 74 20.47 1.36 12.27
N GLY A 75 21.39 1.54 11.32
CA GLY A 75 22.36 0.52 10.91
C GLY A 75 21.67 -0.77 10.44
N LEU A 76 22.20 -1.92 10.83
CA LEU A 76 21.70 -3.24 10.43
C LEU A 76 20.20 -3.46 10.73
N LEU A 77 19.71 -2.94 11.85
CA LEU A 77 18.28 -3.07 12.20
C LEU A 77 17.39 -2.36 11.19
N SER A 78 17.79 -1.17 10.75
CA SER A 78 17.07 -0.41 9.72
C SER A 78 16.97 -1.23 8.41
N GLU A 79 18.07 -1.81 7.98
CA GLU A 79 18.09 -2.63 6.75
C GLU A 79 17.21 -3.89 6.88
N ILE A 80 17.21 -4.54 8.04
CA ILE A 80 16.36 -5.71 8.30
C ILE A 80 14.89 -5.33 8.21
N LEU A 81 14.47 -4.23 8.86
CA LEU A 81 13.08 -3.80 8.86
C LEU A 81 12.63 -3.31 7.47
N LEU A 82 13.50 -2.61 6.73
CA LEU A 82 13.22 -2.25 5.35
C LEU A 82 13.00 -3.50 4.48
N LYS A 83 13.84 -4.52 4.59
CA LYS A 83 13.69 -5.79 3.84
C LYS A 83 12.44 -6.58 4.24
N LEU A 84 12.00 -6.47 5.51
CA LEU A 84 10.79 -7.12 5.99
C LEU A 84 9.53 -6.48 5.37
N TYR A 85 9.47 -5.16 5.36
CA TYR A 85 8.27 -4.41 4.99
C TYR A 85 8.24 -3.93 3.53
N ALA A 86 9.39 -3.86 2.85
CA ALA A 86 9.51 -3.28 1.53
C ALA A 86 10.44 -4.08 0.61
N HIS A 87 10.33 -3.85 -0.69
CA HIS A 87 11.21 -4.42 -1.69
C HIS A 87 12.45 -3.54 -1.85
N ARG A 88 13.64 -4.16 -1.77
CA ARG A 88 14.89 -3.47 -2.08
C ARG A 88 14.85 -2.95 -3.52
N PRO A 89 15.29 -1.72 -3.80
CA PRO A 89 15.47 -1.23 -5.17
C PRO A 89 16.38 -2.18 -5.97
N SER A 90 15.92 -2.64 -7.12
CA SER A 90 16.41 -3.85 -7.81
C SER A 90 17.85 -3.79 -8.32
N ASN A 91 18.46 -2.62 -8.44
CA ASN A 91 19.79 -2.46 -9.08
C ASN A 91 20.83 -1.83 -8.15
N PHE A 92 20.65 -1.93 -6.85
CA PHE A 92 21.48 -1.20 -5.93
C PHE A 92 22.13 -2.08 -4.84
N LEU A 93 23.46 -2.18 -4.87
CA LEU A 93 24.29 -2.89 -3.88
C LEU A 93 24.84 -1.91 -2.82
N GLY A 94 23.94 -1.14 -2.17
CA GLY A 94 24.33 -0.16 -1.17
C GLY A 94 24.22 -0.68 0.28
N THR A 95 24.84 0.05 1.20
CA THR A 95 24.66 -0.10 2.65
C THR A 95 23.57 0.85 3.12
N TRP A 96 22.62 0.35 3.92
CA TRP A 96 21.44 1.08 4.34
C TRP A 96 21.47 1.34 5.84
N ASP A 97 21.86 2.56 6.22
CA ASP A 97 22.12 2.89 7.62
C ASP A 97 20.93 3.51 8.36
N ASP A 98 19.97 4.04 7.65
CA ASP A 98 18.74 4.60 8.23
C ASP A 98 17.52 4.23 7.38
N GLY A 99 16.38 4.06 8.02
CA GLY A 99 15.10 3.75 7.38
C GLY A 99 13.97 4.53 8.01
N ARG A 100 13.03 4.97 7.18
CA ARG A 100 11.85 5.70 7.60
C ARG A 100 10.61 5.21 6.87
N THR A 101 9.47 5.34 7.54
CA THR A 101 8.17 5.15 6.90
C THR A 101 7.24 6.31 7.23
N VAL A 102 6.42 6.69 6.25
CA VAL A 102 5.29 7.60 6.43
C VAL A 102 4.03 6.81 6.14
N LEU A 103 3.07 6.86 7.06
CA LEU A 103 1.80 6.18 6.92
C LEU A 103 0.70 7.16 6.55
N SER A 104 -0.19 6.73 5.65
CA SER A 104 -1.42 7.44 5.29
C SER A 104 -2.59 6.47 5.43
N PHE A 105 -3.63 6.90 6.12
CA PHE A 105 -4.86 6.16 6.35
C PHE A 105 -6.01 6.92 5.71
N LEU A 106 -6.80 6.23 4.89
CA LEU A 106 -7.98 6.78 4.26
C LEU A 106 -9.19 5.94 4.66
N ALA A 107 -10.09 6.53 5.44
CA ALA A 107 -11.36 5.92 5.85
C ALA A 107 -12.50 6.45 4.99
N THR A 108 -13.21 5.58 4.30
CA THR A 108 -14.34 5.94 3.43
C THR A 108 -15.60 5.23 3.90
N SER A 109 -16.64 6.00 4.24
CA SER A 109 -17.94 5.47 4.64
C SER A 109 -18.74 4.95 3.45
N LYS A 110 -19.40 3.81 3.62
CA LYS A 110 -20.35 3.25 2.66
C LYS A 110 -21.51 2.61 3.41
N GLY A 111 -22.57 3.40 3.63
CA GLY A 111 -23.71 2.97 4.43
C GLY A 111 -23.32 2.67 5.88
N SER A 112 -23.59 1.44 6.35
CA SER A 112 -23.23 0.99 7.71
C SER A 112 -21.82 0.45 7.83
N SER A 113 -21.04 0.46 6.75
CA SER A 113 -19.67 -0.06 6.70
C SER A 113 -18.69 1.04 6.40
N THR A 114 -17.42 0.85 6.80
CA THR A 114 -16.33 1.76 6.53
C THR A 114 -15.15 0.99 5.93
N THR A 115 -14.65 1.45 4.79
CA THR A 115 -13.43 0.91 4.17
C THR A 115 -12.25 1.74 4.61
N VAL A 116 -11.22 1.09 5.15
CA VAL A 116 -9.94 1.70 5.49
C VAL A 116 -8.89 1.23 4.49
N ARG A 117 -8.17 2.17 3.89
CA ARG A 117 -6.97 1.92 3.10
C ARG A 117 -5.77 2.49 3.83
N ILE A 118 -4.71 1.71 3.92
CA ILE A 118 -3.44 2.13 4.49
C ILE A 118 -2.39 2.15 3.38
N THR A 119 -1.58 3.18 3.35
CA THR A 119 -0.44 3.32 2.44
C THR A 119 0.80 3.61 3.25
N ALA A 120 1.80 2.75 3.18
CA ALA A 120 3.11 2.96 3.77
C ALA A 120 4.13 3.34 2.69
N ARG A 121 4.83 4.44 2.89
CA ARG A 121 5.94 4.87 2.03
C ARG A 121 7.23 4.70 2.80
N PHE A 122 8.06 3.78 2.34
CA PHE A 122 9.36 3.48 2.93
C PHE A 122 10.46 4.21 2.20
N THR A 123 11.41 4.77 2.95
CA THR A 123 12.65 5.33 2.41
C THR A 123 13.82 4.80 3.22
N GLY A 124 14.91 4.46 2.53
CA GLY A 124 16.17 4.06 3.13
C GLY A 124 17.27 5.06 2.76
N PHE A 125 18.14 5.38 3.71
CA PHE A 125 19.35 6.18 3.45
C PHE A 125 20.49 5.25 3.06
N GLU A 126 20.99 5.44 1.86
CA GLU A 126 22.15 4.72 1.35
C GLU A 126 23.42 5.52 1.64
N SER A 127 24.37 4.87 2.34
CA SER A 127 25.49 5.59 2.98
C SER A 127 26.85 5.41 2.29
N ASN A 128 27.02 4.47 1.36
CA ASN A 128 28.35 4.18 0.81
C ASN A 128 28.57 4.56 -0.67
N VAL A 129 27.51 4.76 -1.46
CA VAL A 129 27.62 5.08 -2.89
C VAL A 129 26.97 6.41 -3.24
N THR A 130 25.69 6.54 -2.94
CA THR A 130 24.91 7.73 -3.35
C THR A 130 24.74 8.76 -2.25
N HIS A 131 24.93 8.37 -1.00
CA HIS A 131 24.67 9.20 0.19
C HIS A 131 23.28 9.88 0.12
N SER A 132 22.25 9.14 -0.27
CA SER A 132 20.91 9.70 -0.50
C SER A 132 19.79 8.81 0.01
N TRP A 133 18.61 9.41 0.21
CA TRP A 133 17.38 8.71 0.52
C TRP A 133 16.77 8.13 -0.74
N MET A 134 16.43 6.85 -0.70
CA MET A 134 15.81 6.13 -1.81
C MET A 134 14.49 5.50 -1.39
N GLU A 135 13.50 5.50 -2.27
CA GLU A 135 12.20 4.89 -2.02
C GLU A 135 12.29 3.35 -2.16
N TRP A 136 11.62 2.66 -1.23
CA TRP A 136 11.48 1.21 -1.21
C TRP A 136 10.00 0.87 -1.38
N PRO A 137 9.59 0.25 -2.50
CA PRO A 137 8.19 -0.16 -2.72
C PRO A 137 7.70 -1.09 -1.60
N THR A 138 6.52 -0.80 -1.04
CA THR A 138 5.94 -1.62 0.04
C THR A 138 5.65 -3.05 -0.41
N ARG A 139 5.69 -3.99 0.54
CA ARG A 139 5.18 -5.37 0.40
C ARG A 139 3.75 -5.52 0.88
N GLY A 140 3.16 -4.50 1.49
CA GLY A 140 1.86 -4.56 2.13
C GLY A 140 1.83 -5.24 3.51
N VAL A 141 2.98 -5.71 4.01
CA VAL A 141 3.06 -6.45 5.30
C VAL A 141 2.66 -5.57 6.47
N LEU A 142 3.21 -4.35 6.55
CA LEU A 142 2.90 -3.41 7.62
C LEU A 142 1.44 -2.96 7.56
N GLU A 143 0.95 -2.67 6.36
CA GLU A 143 -0.42 -2.24 6.15
C GLU A 143 -1.43 -3.31 6.58
N ASN A 144 -1.18 -4.58 6.23
CA ASN A 144 -2.02 -5.69 6.67
C ASN A 144 -1.97 -5.90 8.17
N PHE A 145 -0.78 -5.85 8.79
CA PHE A 145 -0.63 -5.94 10.22
C PHE A 145 -1.46 -4.88 10.95
N LEU A 146 -1.42 -3.62 10.48
CA LEU A 146 -2.22 -2.54 11.04
C LEU A 146 -3.72 -2.74 10.82
N LEU A 147 -4.14 -3.26 9.65
CA LEU A 147 -5.55 -3.59 9.39
C LEU A 147 -6.06 -4.71 10.31
N ASP A 148 -5.22 -5.68 10.67
CA ASP A 148 -5.54 -6.74 11.63
C ASP A 148 -5.72 -6.19 13.04
N HIS A 149 -4.85 -5.27 13.47
CA HIS A 149 -4.99 -4.58 14.76
C HIS A 149 -6.30 -3.81 14.84
N ILE A 150 -6.62 -3.01 13.83
CA ILE A 150 -7.88 -2.26 13.74
C ILE A 150 -9.10 -3.22 13.80
N ALA A 151 -9.03 -4.38 13.13
CA ALA A 151 -10.09 -5.38 13.17
C ALA A 151 -10.31 -5.92 14.59
N ASN A 152 -9.23 -6.24 15.30
CA ASN A 152 -9.29 -6.74 16.67
C ASN A 152 -9.92 -5.72 17.62
N ASP A 153 -9.55 -4.45 17.51
CA ASP A 153 -10.10 -3.37 18.35
C ASP A 153 -11.57 -3.05 18.05
N LEU A 154 -11.98 -3.27 16.81
CA LEU A 154 -13.39 -3.19 16.44
C LEU A 154 -14.21 -4.39 16.93
N GLY A 155 -13.55 -5.46 17.45
CA GLY A 155 -14.20 -6.71 17.82
C GLY A 155 -14.71 -7.50 16.60
N ALA A 156 -14.19 -7.22 15.41
CA ALA A 156 -14.51 -7.97 14.20
C ALA A 156 -13.61 -9.22 14.14
N PRO A 157 -14.16 -10.44 13.93
CA PRO A 157 -13.32 -11.62 13.73
C PRO A 157 -12.42 -11.40 12.51
N SER A 158 -11.13 -11.67 12.67
CA SER A 158 -10.16 -11.68 11.56
C SER A 158 -10.61 -12.75 10.55
N VAL A 159 -11.10 -12.32 9.39
CA VAL A 159 -11.35 -13.23 8.26
C VAL A 159 -9.99 -13.46 7.61
N SER A 160 -9.42 -14.62 7.92
CA SER A 160 -8.21 -15.16 7.27
C SER A 160 -8.53 -15.67 5.88
#